data_465fefa910ab8763769f35ee4c879e97
#
_entry.id   465fefa910ab8763769f35ee4c879e97
#
_cell.length_a   1.000
_cell.length_b   1.000
_cell.length_c   1.000
_cell.angle_alpha   90.00
_cell.angle_beta   90.00
_cell.angle_gamma   90.00
#
_symmetry.space_group_name_H-M   'P 1'
#
loop_
_entity.id
_entity.type
_entity.pdbx_description
1 polymer ?
#
loop_
_entity_poly.entity_id
_entity_poly.type
_entity_poly.pdbx_seq_one_letter_code
_entity_poly.pdbx_strand_id
1 'polypeptide(L)'
;MFGIHYTSDVKLTNHIKQHRARLDLTQQDLAERVGVRRQTILAIEKGHFIPSTLLAFLIARELGMSVEDLFALSDEEVSAP
;
A
#
# COMPACT_ATOMS: atom_id res chain seq x y z
N MET A 1 3.89 2.32 25.45
CA MET A 1 3.25 2.24 25.19
C MET A 1 2.77 1.64 24.84
N PHE A 2 2.66 1.37 24.68
CA PHE A 2 2.00 0.81 24.42
C PHE A 2 1.84 0.38 23.31
N GLY A 3 1.84 -0.50 22.97
CA GLY A 3 1.65 -0.97 21.72
C GLY A 3 0.24 -1.01 21.33
N ILE A 4 0.00 -1.06 20.05
CA ILE A 4 -1.33 -1.10 19.59
C ILE A 4 -1.65 -2.52 19.25
N HIS A 5 -2.76 -3.01 19.73
CA HIS A 5 -3.18 -4.35 19.40
C HIS A 5 -4.39 -4.25 18.51
N TYR A 6 -4.26 -4.73 17.30
CA TYR A 6 -5.40 -4.75 16.40
C TYR A 6 -6.26 -5.98 16.73
N THR A 7 -7.55 -5.87 16.46
CA THR A 7 -8.48 -6.87 16.95
C THR A 7 -8.50 -8.16 16.17
N SER A 8 -7.84 -8.24 15.07
CA SER A 8 -7.84 -9.47 14.31
C SER A 8 -6.68 -9.48 13.37
N ASP A 9 -6.62 -10.46 12.52
CA ASP A 9 -5.55 -10.56 11.56
C ASP A 9 -5.86 -9.78 10.31
N VAL A 10 -6.40 -8.60 10.48
CA VAL A 10 -6.71 -7.73 9.37
C VAL A 10 -5.42 -7.33 8.68
N LYS A 11 -5.40 -7.37 7.39
CA LYS A 11 -4.24 -7.00 6.61
C LYS A 11 -4.58 -5.86 5.67
N LEU A 12 -3.59 -5.07 5.39
CA LEU A 12 -3.75 -4.00 4.42
C LEU A 12 -3.38 -4.55 3.05
N THR A 13 -4.26 -4.42 2.11
CA THR A 13 -4.00 -4.82 0.72
C THR A 13 -3.97 -3.58 -0.15
N ASN A 14 -3.45 -3.71 -1.34
CA ASN A 14 -3.38 -2.56 -2.23
C ASN A 14 -3.44 -2.98 -3.70
N HIS A 15 -3.70 -2.01 -4.55
CA HIS A 15 -3.76 -2.19 -5.99
C HIS A 15 -2.68 -1.35 -6.69
N ILE A 16 -1.55 -1.11 -6.03
CA ILE A 16 -0.50 -0.26 -6.57
C ILE A 16 0.02 -0.81 -7.90
N LYS A 17 0.33 -2.10 -7.96
CA LYS A 17 0.88 -2.69 -9.15
C LYS A 17 -0.08 -2.54 -10.33
N GLN A 18 -1.35 -2.77 -10.10
CA GLN A 18 -2.37 -2.67 -11.13
C GLN A 18 -2.45 -1.25 -11.69
N HIS A 19 -2.43 -0.25 -10.83
CA HIS A 19 -2.54 1.14 -11.27
C HIS A 19 -1.23 1.68 -11.84
N ARG A 20 -0.08 1.17 -11.38
CA ARG A 20 1.18 1.49 -12.03
C ARG A 20 1.15 1.00 -13.48
N ALA A 21 0.68 -0.24 -13.67
CA ALA A 21 0.61 -0.82 -15.01
C ALA A 21 -0.31 -0.01 -15.90
N ARG A 22 -1.44 0.43 -15.36
CA ARG A 22 -2.39 1.23 -16.10
C ARG A 22 -1.76 2.55 -16.58
N LEU A 23 -0.85 3.11 -15.78
CA LEU A 23 -0.18 4.37 -16.11
C LEU A 23 1.21 4.15 -16.71
N ASP A 24 1.57 2.91 -16.97
CA ASP A 24 2.83 2.56 -17.57
C ASP A 24 4.02 3.03 -16.72
N LEU A 25 3.90 2.89 -15.41
CA LEU A 25 4.95 3.27 -14.48
C LEU A 25 5.63 2.03 -13.92
N THR A 26 6.96 2.04 -13.89
CA THR A 26 7.69 0.98 -13.22
C THR A 26 7.69 1.24 -11.72
N GLN A 27 8.13 0.25 -10.94
CA GLN A 27 8.31 0.46 -9.50
C GLN A 27 9.32 1.59 -9.25
N GLN A 28 10.38 1.64 -10.06
CA GLN A 28 11.38 2.68 -9.92
C GLN A 28 10.81 4.07 -10.23
N ASP A 29 9.98 4.16 -11.26
CA ASP A 29 9.34 5.42 -11.61
C ASP A 29 8.49 5.94 -10.45
N LEU A 30 7.67 5.07 -9.87
CA LEU A 30 6.83 5.48 -8.75
C LEU A 30 7.67 5.85 -7.55
N ALA A 31 8.71 5.05 -7.26
CA ALA A 31 9.58 5.32 -6.11
C ALA A 31 10.21 6.70 -6.23
N GLU A 32 10.69 7.05 -7.41
CA GLU A 32 11.30 8.36 -7.61
C GLU A 32 10.28 9.49 -7.44
N ARG A 33 9.07 9.28 -7.89
CA ARG A 33 8.05 10.31 -7.79
C ARG A 33 7.63 10.59 -6.36
N VAL A 34 7.67 9.59 -5.50
CA VAL A 34 7.26 9.79 -4.11
C VAL A 34 8.46 9.89 -3.15
N GLY A 35 9.68 9.79 -3.68
CA GLY A 35 10.86 10.05 -2.87
C GLY A 35 11.31 8.90 -1.99
N VAL A 36 11.08 7.66 -2.40
CA VAL A 36 11.55 6.50 -1.66
C VAL A 36 12.35 5.59 -2.58
N ARG A 37 12.93 4.54 -2.03
CA ARG A 37 13.67 3.59 -2.84
C ARG A 37 12.72 2.59 -3.47
N ARG A 38 13.14 2.03 -4.60
CA ARG A 38 12.35 1.02 -5.30
C ARG A 38 11.97 -0.13 -4.36
N GLN A 39 12.89 -0.54 -3.48
CA GLN A 39 12.60 -1.63 -2.57
C GLN A 39 11.44 -1.35 -1.63
N THR A 40 11.22 -0.09 -1.29
CA THR A 40 10.10 0.30 -0.45
C THR A 40 8.79 0.06 -1.19
N ILE A 41 8.73 0.43 -2.47
CA ILE A 41 7.53 0.20 -3.27
C ILE A 41 7.28 -1.31 -3.42
N LEU A 42 8.33 -2.06 -3.70
CA LEU A 42 8.21 -3.50 -3.82
C LEU A 42 7.65 -4.12 -2.53
N ALA A 43 8.17 -3.71 -1.39
CA ALA A 43 7.73 -4.25 -0.12
C ALA A 43 6.28 -3.89 0.19
N ILE A 44 5.85 -2.69 -0.17
CA ILE A 44 4.46 -2.28 0.03
C ILE A 44 3.55 -3.11 -0.87
N GLU A 45 3.92 -3.29 -2.13
CA GLU A 45 3.10 -4.05 -3.07
C GLU A 45 2.92 -5.49 -2.61
N LYS A 46 3.94 -6.05 -1.97
CA LYS A 46 3.87 -7.43 -1.50
C LYS A 46 3.21 -7.55 -0.13
N GLY A 47 2.86 -6.46 0.48
CA GLY A 47 2.24 -6.50 1.81
C GLY A 47 3.22 -6.72 2.93
N HIS A 48 4.53 -6.54 2.67
CA HIS A 48 5.55 -6.74 3.71
C HIS A 48 5.88 -5.45 4.45
N PHE A 49 5.41 -4.33 3.99
CA PHE A 49 5.66 -3.04 4.62
C PHE A 49 4.42 -2.18 4.52
N ILE A 50 3.99 -1.62 5.65
CA ILE A 50 2.83 -0.75 5.69
C ILE A 50 3.34 0.67 5.58
N PRO A 51 2.94 1.43 4.57
CA PRO A 51 3.44 2.79 4.41
C PRO A 51 2.91 3.71 5.50
N SER A 52 3.64 4.77 5.76
CA SER A 52 3.14 5.82 6.63
C SER A 52 1.92 6.45 5.95
N THR A 53 1.12 7.15 6.70
CA THR A 53 -0.04 7.84 6.14
C THR A 53 0.41 8.81 5.04
N LEU A 54 1.48 9.54 5.27
CA LEU A 54 1.97 10.47 4.27
C LEU A 54 2.37 9.74 2.99
N LEU A 55 3.12 8.66 3.10
CA LEU A 55 3.55 7.93 1.92
C LEU A 55 2.36 7.33 1.18
N ALA A 56 1.37 6.82 1.90
CA ALA A 56 0.17 6.28 1.27
C ALA A 56 -0.56 7.35 0.44
N PHE A 57 -0.67 8.56 0.98
CA PHE A 57 -1.31 9.64 0.25
C PHE A 57 -0.48 10.09 -0.96
N LEU A 58 0.86 10.09 -0.82
CA LEU A 58 1.72 10.46 -1.93
C LEU A 58 1.61 9.44 -3.08
N ILE A 59 1.59 8.17 -2.75
CA ILE A 59 1.45 7.11 -3.75
C ILE A 59 0.10 7.24 -4.44
N ALA A 60 -0.97 7.42 -3.67
CA ALA A 60 -2.31 7.54 -4.22
C ALA A 60 -2.39 8.74 -5.17
N ARG A 61 -1.79 9.86 -4.78
CA ARG A 61 -1.80 11.05 -5.61
C ARG A 61 -1.11 10.82 -6.95
N GLU A 62 0.05 10.13 -6.91
CA GLU A 62 0.78 9.87 -8.15
C GLU A 62 0.03 8.91 -9.06
N LEU A 63 -0.80 8.05 -8.51
CA LEU A 63 -1.56 7.11 -9.30
C LEU A 63 -2.95 7.64 -9.67
N GLY A 64 -3.28 8.85 -9.23
CA GLY A 64 -4.58 9.45 -9.52
C GLY A 64 -5.72 8.75 -8.80
N MET A 65 -5.46 8.20 -7.63
CA MET A 65 -6.44 7.44 -6.87
C MET A 65 -6.63 8.06 -5.50
N SER A 66 -7.76 7.79 -4.88
CA SER A 66 -7.90 8.10 -3.47
C SER A 66 -7.21 6.98 -2.68
N VAL A 67 -6.81 7.27 -1.46
CA VAL A 67 -6.21 6.25 -0.61
C VAL A 67 -7.21 5.12 -0.41
N GLU A 68 -8.48 5.43 -0.26
CA GLU A 68 -9.49 4.42 -0.02
C GLU A 68 -9.72 3.50 -1.22
N ASP A 69 -9.47 3.99 -2.41
CA ASP A 69 -9.62 3.15 -3.60
C ASP A 69 -8.34 2.35 -3.87
N LEU A 70 -7.20 2.82 -3.39
CA LEU A 70 -5.93 2.17 -3.64
C LEU A 70 -5.62 1.11 -2.59
N PHE A 71 -6.00 1.34 -1.36
CA PHE A 71 -5.75 0.43 -0.25
C PHE A 71 -7.06 -0.09 0.31
N ALA A 72 -7.03 -1.30 0.84
CA ALA A 72 -8.21 -1.90 1.45
C ALA A 72 -7.81 -2.81 2.59
N LEU A 73 -8.74 -3.12 3.44
CA LEU A 73 -8.50 -4.07 4.51
C LEU A 73 -9.04 -5.42 4.09
N SER A 74 -8.31 -6.45 4.47
CA SER A 74 -8.71 -7.81 4.21
C SER A 74 -8.92 -8.50 5.53
N ASP A 75 -10.09 -9.09 5.71
CA ASP A 75 -10.40 -9.79 6.94
C ASP A 75 -10.43 -11.25 6.70
N GLU A 76 -9.49 -11.75 5.95
CA GLU A 76 -9.58 -13.09 5.62
C GLU A 76 -9.59 -14.03 6.72
N GLU A 77 -9.08 -13.69 7.78
CA GLU A 77 -9.05 -14.62 8.80
C GLU A 77 -10.33 -14.75 9.31
N VAL A 78 -11.10 -13.93 9.04
CA VAL A 78 -12.33 -13.94 9.52
C VAL A 78 -12.86 -15.19 9.30
N SER A 79 -12.35 -15.75 8.49
CA SER A 79 -12.78 -16.96 8.24
C SER A 79 -12.99 -17.72 9.42
N ALA A 80 -12.56 -17.47 10.24
CA ALA A 80 -12.67 -18.28 11.22
C ALA A 80 -13.78 -18.37 11.70
N PRO A 81 -14.24 -18.88 12.13
CA PRO A 81 -14.85 -19.43 12.71
C PRO A 81 -15.34 -20.05 12.97
#